data_c40044445593afa4814babf6c11e0661
#
_entry.id   c40044445593afa4814babf6c11e0661
#
_cell.length_a   1.000
_cell.length_b   1.000
_cell.length_c   1.000
_cell.angle_alpha   90.00
_cell.angle_beta   90.00
_cell.angle_gamma   90.00
#
_symmetry.space_group_name_H-M   'P 1'
#
loop_
_entity.id
_entity.type
_entity.pdbx_description
1 polymer ?
#
loop_
_entity_poly.entity_id
_entity_poly.type
_entity_poly.pdbx_seq_one_letter_code
_entity_poly.pdbx_strand_id
1 'polypeptide(L)'
;MPCLYSLKTMYRRLPFIILLSILAVFALRASVVAPSILVQNYSVDDYKASCQNWDLAVSYHGILYVANNSGLVTFDGNTWNTYPLPDKTPIYKVSFQNDSIYTQGKSSLGYWLYDKLGNLEYHPIDTLPSYINFDDPETNYTIPKEIEEKHPTSFASAGGLNFTGTSTSGIYITNDEGEIFQHLNINNQLQDNIVRSICVQDNNLIWVALDNGISQIDINPCLLYTSDAADDL
;
A
#
# COMPACT_ATOMS: atom_id res chain seq x y z
N MET A 1 -44.20 58.12 14.06
CA MET A 1 -44.33 56.68 14.18
C MET A 1 -43.65 55.96 13.00
N PRO A 2 -42.30 55.95 12.88
CA PRO A 2 -41.63 55.18 11.84
C PRO A 2 -40.92 53.90 12.32
N CYS A 3 -40.95 53.54 13.62
CA CYS A 3 -40.14 52.47 14.15
C CYS A 3 -40.72 51.03 14.05
N LEU A 4 -42.03 50.91 13.81
CA LEU A 4 -42.74 49.63 13.76
C LEU A 4 -42.70 48.93 12.36
N TYR A 5 -42.42 49.69 11.31
CA TYR A 5 -42.32 49.12 9.94
C TYR A 5 -40.96 48.41 9.68
N SER A 6 -39.92 48.79 10.40
CA SER A 6 -38.58 48.18 10.28
C SER A 6 -38.52 46.78 10.86
N LEU A 7 -39.18 46.52 11.96
CA LEU A 7 -39.16 45.22 12.64
C LEU A 7 -39.90 44.10 11.86
N LYS A 8 -41.02 44.44 11.22
CA LYS A 8 -41.79 43.45 10.41
C LYS A 8 -41.07 42.98 9.15
N THR A 9 -40.27 43.83 8.53
CA THR A 9 -39.44 43.47 7.36
C THR A 9 -38.22 42.64 7.77
N MET A 10 -37.68 42.83 8.95
CA MET A 10 -36.55 42.07 9.49
C MET A 10 -37.00 40.63 9.84
N TYR A 11 -38.15 40.45 10.51
CA TYR A 11 -38.65 39.10 10.85
C TYR A 11 -39.05 38.29 9.60
N ARG A 12 -39.44 38.94 8.52
CA ARG A 12 -39.81 38.26 7.27
C ARG A 12 -38.61 37.78 6.46
N ARG A 13 -37.42 38.37 6.70
CA ARG A 13 -36.15 37.98 6.02
C ARG A 13 -35.32 37.00 6.84
N LEU A 14 -35.58 36.86 8.14
CA LEU A 14 -34.85 35.96 9.04
C LEU A 14 -34.86 34.50 8.59
N PRO A 15 -36.03 33.88 8.21
CA PRO A 15 -36.05 32.50 7.76
C PRO A 15 -35.30 32.29 6.43
N PHE A 16 -35.25 33.32 5.59
CA PHE A 16 -34.53 33.26 4.31
C PHE A 16 -33.02 33.31 4.49
N ILE A 17 -32.54 34.07 5.47
CA ILE A 17 -31.09 34.14 5.84
C ILE A 17 -30.67 32.83 6.51
N ILE A 18 -31.49 32.26 7.38
CA ILE A 18 -31.22 30.96 8.02
C ILE A 18 -31.22 29.83 6.98
N LEU A 19 -32.14 29.83 6.03
CA LEU A 19 -32.20 28.86 4.95
C LEU A 19 -30.97 28.99 4.04
N LEU A 20 -30.53 30.21 3.73
CA LEU A 20 -29.35 30.47 2.89
C LEU A 20 -28.05 30.05 3.63
N SER A 21 -27.95 30.25 4.96
CA SER A 21 -26.80 29.80 5.76
C SER A 21 -26.75 28.28 5.87
N ILE A 22 -27.89 27.59 5.99
CA ILE A 22 -27.98 26.14 5.97
C ILE A 22 -27.58 25.59 4.60
N LEU A 23 -28.06 26.21 3.51
CA LEU A 23 -27.64 25.82 2.14
C LEU A 23 -26.12 26.03 1.92
N ALA A 24 -25.55 27.13 2.46
CA ALA A 24 -24.12 27.40 2.35
C ALA A 24 -23.26 26.38 3.14
N VAL A 25 -23.74 25.88 4.28
CA VAL A 25 -23.05 24.80 5.02
C VAL A 25 -23.12 23.47 4.27
N PHE A 26 -24.20 23.20 3.55
CA PHE A 26 -24.27 21.99 2.67
C PHE A 26 -23.44 22.13 1.40
N ALA A 27 -23.19 23.35 0.90
CA ALA A 27 -22.36 23.57 -0.29
C ALA A 27 -20.84 23.53 0.01
N LEU A 28 -20.44 23.63 1.28
CA LEU A 28 -19.03 23.49 1.74
C LEU A 28 -18.64 22.02 2.01
N ARG A 29 -19.23 21.06 1.34
CA ARG A 29 -18.56 19.77 1.19
C ARG A 29 -17.40 20.04 0.24
N ALA A 30 -16.22 20.24 0.80
CA ALA A 30 -14.99 20.20 0.03
C ALA A 30 -15.04 18.88 -0.76
N SER A 31 -15.01 18.97 -2.08
CA SER A 31 -14.79 17.81 -2.92
C SER A 31 -13.42 17.29 -2.49
N VAL A 32 -13.39 16.22 -1.70
CA VAL A 32 -12.17 15.52 -1.39
C VAL A 32 -11.71 14.98 -2.74
N VAL A 33 -10.68 15.59 -3.28
CA VAL A 33 -10.04 15.12 -4.51
C VAL A 33 -9.52 13.74 -4.20
N ALA A 34 -10.12 12.73 -4.80
CA ALA A 34 -9.71 11.36 -4.63
C ALA A 34 -8.27 11.19 -5.15
N PRO A 35 -7.34 10.63 -4.37
CA PRO A 35 -5.99 10.38 -4.86
C PRO A 35 -6.03 9.44 -6.06
N SER A 36 -5.19 9.69 -7.06
CA SER A 36 -5.04 8.76 -8.17
C SER A 36 -4.10 7.64 -7.76
N ILE A 37 -4.48 6.41 -8.05
CA ILE A 37 -3.70 5.21 -7.80
C ILE A 37 -3.18 4.69 -9.12
N LEU A 38 -1.85 4.62 -9.23
CA LEU A 38 -1.17 4.04 -10.38
C LEU A 38 -0.55 2.71 -9.97
N VAL A 39 -0.72 1.68 -10.79
CA VAL A 39 -0.15 0.36 -10.55
C VAL A 39 0.84 0.03 -11.66
N GLN A 40 2.06 -0.31 -11.26
CA GLN A 40 3.07 -0.89 -12.13
C GLN A 40 3.27 -2.35 -11.74
N ASN A 41 3.13 -3.24 -12.71
CA ASN A 41 3.29 -4.67 -12.52
C ASN A 41 4.65 -5.14 -13.03
N TYR A 42 5.28 -6.04 -12.26
CA TYR A 42 6.51 -6.74 -12.62
C TYR A 42 6.22 -8.22 -12.70
N SER A 43 6.39 -8.78 -13.87
CA SER A 43 6.20 -10.21 -14.16
C SER A 43 7.47 -11.02 -13.89
N VAL A 44 7.35 -12.32 -13.94
CA VAL A 44 8.51 -13.24 -13.88
C VAL A 44 9.57 -12.88 -14.93
N ASP A 45 9.16 -12.37 -16.10
CA ASP A 45 10.08 -11.96 -17.14
C ASP A 45 10.91 -10.73 -16.79
N ASP A 46 10.44 -9.91 -15.88
CA ASP A 46 11.16 -8.73 -15.38
C ASP A 46 12.19 -9.11 -14.32
N TYR A 47 11.78 -9.84 -13.28
CA TYR A 47 12.66 -10.16 -12.14
C TYR A 47 13.40 -11.50 -12.25
N LYS A 48 13.13 -12.32 -13.27
CA LYS A 48 13.87 -13.56 -13.62
C LYS A 48 13.99 -14.57 -12.46
N ALA A 49 12.93 -14.69 -11.63
CA ALA A 49 12.84 -15.64 -10.53
C ALA A 49 11.54 -16.45 -10.59
N SER A 50 11.18 -17.18 -9.56
CA SER A 50 9.91 -17.92 -9.50
C SER A 50 8.72 -16.96 -9.45
N CYS A 51 7.56 -17.37 -9.96
CA CYS A 51 6.33 -16.56 -9.95
C CYS A 51 5.85 -16.23 -8.54
N GLN A 52 6.06 -17.14 -7.58
CA GLN A 52 5.48 -17.02 -6.24
C GLN A 52 6.37 -16.21 -5.32
N ASN A 53 5.81 -15.09 -4.85
CA ASN A 53 6.42 -14.16 -3.90
C ASN A 53 5.65 -14.24 -2.59
N TRP A 54 6.35 -14.46 -1.47
CA TRP A 54 5.74 -14.75 -0.19
C TRP A 54 5.66 -13.54 0.73
N ASP A 55 6.72 -12.72 0.74
CA ASP A 55 6.87 -11.62 1.67
C ASP A 55 7.77 -10.53 1.11
N LEU A 56 7.66 -9.31 1.65
CA LEU A 56 8.37 -8.12 1.20
C LEU A 56 8.97 -7.36 2.37
N ALA A 57 10.14 -6.79 2.15
CA ALA A 57 10.72 -5.77 3.02
C ALA A 57 11.38 -4.69 2.17
N VAL A 58 11.44 -3.47 2.67
CA VAL A 58 12.13 -2.35 2.02
C VAL A 58 13.15 -1.75 2.96
N SER A 59 14.35 -1.48 2.46
CA SER A 59 15.35 -0.75 3.22
C SER A 59 15.05 0.75 3.26
N TYR A 60 15.65 1.47 4.19
CA TYR A 60 15.56 2.93 4.25
C TYR A 60 16.24 3.64 3.05
N HIS A 61 16.98 2.92 2.22
CA HIS A 61 17.50 3.40 0.93
C HIS A 61 16.58 3.09 -0.26
N GLY A 62 15.40 2.50 -0.02
CA GLY A 62 14.43 2.17 -1.06
C GLY A 62 14.73 0.87 -1.83
N ILE A 63 15.65 0.03 -1.36
CA ILE A 63 15.88 -1.29 -1.96
C ILE A 63 14.78 -2.23 -1.50
N LEU A 64 14.06 -2.84 -2.44
CA LEU A 64 13.07 -3.87 -2.19
C LEU A 64 13.75 -5.24 -2.04
N TYR A 65 13.34 -5.99 -1.05
CA TYR A 65 13.70 -7.39 -0.81
C TYR A 65 12.44 -8.25 -0.86
N VAL A 66 12.50 -9.35 -1.62
CA VAL A 66 11.36 -10.23 -1.85
C VAL A 66 11.72 -11.66 -1.45
N ALA A 67 10.96 -12.23 -0.56
CA ALA A 67 11.00 -13.65 -0.25
C ALA A 67 10.33 -14.43 -1.40
N ASN A 68 11.09 -15.24 -2.13
CA ASN A 68 10.65 -15.91 -3.35
C ASN A 68 11.03 -17.40 -3.31
N ASN A 69 10.37 -18.22 -4.10
CA ASN A 69 10.70 -19.63 -4.24
C ASN A 69 12.12 -19.87 -4.80
N SER A 70 12.69 -18.92 -5.50
CA SER A 70 14.07 -18.99 -6.03
C SER A 70 15.13 -18.49 -5.05
N GLY A 71 14.73 -17.94 -3.89
CA GLY A 71 15.62 -17.35 -2.89
C GLY A 71 15.25 -15.90 -2.57
N LEU A 72 16.22 -15.07 -2.25
CA LEU A 72 16.06 -13.64 -2.03
C LEU A 72 16.13 -12.91 -3.36
N VAL A 73 15.07 -12.18 -3.73
CA VAL A 73 15.08 -11.30 -4.90
C VAL A 73 15.21 -9.86 -4.41
N THR A 74 15.99 -9.05 -5.11
CA THR A 74 16.22 -7.63 -4.77
C THR A 74 15.93 -6.73 -5.95
N PHE A 75 15.45 -5.51 -5.67
CA PHE A 75 15.25 -4.46 -6.66
C PHE A 75 15.74 -3.12 -6.12
N ASP A 76 16.65 -2.48 -6.83
CA ASP A 76 17.26 -1.20 -6.45
C ASP A 76 16.62 0.03 -7.12
N GLY A 77 15.46 -0.16 -7.77
CA GLY A 77 14.79 0.85 -8.57
C GLY A 77 15.11 0.75 -10.06
N ASN A 78 16.12 -0.03 -10.46
CA ASN A 78 16.55 -0.21 -11.84
C ASN A 78 16.80 -1.67 -12.21
N THR A 79 17.41 -2.45 -11.30
CA THR A 79 17.91 -3.80 -11.58
C THR A 79 17.33 -4.81 -10.62
N TRP A 80 16.85 -5.92 -11.14
CA TRP A 80 16.45 -7.09 -10.38
C TRP A 80 17.60 -8.08 -10.26
N ASN A 81 17.87 -8.57 -9.04
CA ASN A 81 18.86 -9.60 -8.78
C ASN A 81 18.24 -10.72 -7.94
N THR A 82 18.70 -11.97 -8.15
CA THR A 82 18.24 -13.15 -7.40
C THR A 82 19.42 -13.83 -6.73
N TYR A 83 19.27 -14.06 -5.42
CA TYR A 83 20.26 -14.71 -4.57
C TYR A 83 19.69 -16.00 -3.99
N PRO A 84 20.02 -17.16 -4.54
CA PRO A 84 19.52 -18.43 -4.01
C PRO A 84 20.18 -18.75 -2.66
N LEU A 85 19.41 -19.40 -1.78
CA LEU A 85 20.00 -20.02 -0.57
C LEU A 85 20.98 -21.14 -0.98
N PRO A 86 21.97 -21.49 -0.13
CA PRO A 86 22.93 -22.57 -0.42
C PRO A 86 22.27 -23.91 -0.71
N ASP A 87 21.16 -24.22 -0.05
CA ASP A 87 20.36 -25.42 -0.23
C ASP A 87 19.27 -25.29 -1.32
N LYS A 88 19.17 -24.12 -1.97
CA LYS A 88 18.20 -23.79 -3.02
C LYS A 88 16.74 -23.97 -2.59
N THR A 89 16.46 -23.85 -1.30
CA THR A 89 15.08 -23.87 -0.79
C THR A 89 14.41 -22.49 -0.90
N PRO A 90 13.06 -22.44 -0.94
CA PRO A 90 12.32 -21.19 -0.91
C PRO A 90 12.56 -20.38 0.37
N ILE A 91 12.48 -19.07 0.22
CA ILE A 91 12.36 -18.11 1.32
C ILE A 91 10.89 -17.72 1.46
N TYR A 92 10.36 -17.74 2.68
CA TYR A 92 8.97 -17.43 2.97
C TYR A 92 8.77 -16.12 3.72
N LYS A 93 9.77 -15.69 4.50
CA LYS A 93 9.73 -14.44 5.25
C LYS A 93 11.00 -13.64 5.05
N VAL A 94 10.86 -12.33 4.99
CA VAL A 94 11.95 -11.37 4.88
C VAL A 94 11.70 -10.16 5.76
N SER A 95 12.75 -9.67 6.44
CA SER A 95 12.70 -8.43 7.21
C SER A 95 14.03 -7.69 7.04
N PHE A 96 13.98 -6.37 6.94
CA PHE A 96 15.18 -5.53 6.90
C PHE A 96 15.30 -4.74 8.20
N GLN A 97 16.41 -4.94 8.90
CA GLN A 97 16.69 -4.22 10.14
C GLN A 97 18.20 -4.15 10.43
N ASN A 98 18.66 -3.01 10.93
CA ASN A 98 20.08 -2.79 11.30
C ASN A 98 21.04 -3.15 10.15
N ASP A 99 20.77 -2.66 8.94
CA ASP A 99 21.56 -2.91 7.71
C ASP A 99 21.69 -4.39 7.32
N SER A 100 20.86 -5.25 7.87
CA SER A 100 20.84 -6.68 7.59
C SER A 100 19.48 -7.12 7.07
N ILE A 101 19.49 -8.06 6.13
CA ILE A 101 18.27 -8.65 5.58
C ILE A 101 18.11 -10.02 6.26
N TYR A 102 17.11 -10.17 7.11
CA TYR A 102 16.79 -11.44 7.76
C TYR A 102 15.81 -12.22 6.91
N THR A 103 16.07 -13.52 6.75
CA THR A 103 15.23 -14.40 5.94
C THR A 103 14.95 -15.71 6.64
N GLN A 104 13.72 -16.22 6.46
CA GLN A 104 13.29 -17.51 6.94
C GLN A 104 12.68 -18.34 5.80
N GLY A 105 13.23 -19.54 5.60
CA GLY A 105 12.67 -20.58 4.74
C GLY A 105 12.06 -21.72 5.56
N LYS A 106 11.83 -22.87 4.94
CA LYS A 106 11.26 -24.04 5.61
C LYS A 106 12.22 -24.64 6.67
N SER A 107 13.49 -24.69 6.36
CA SER A 107 14.56 -25.25 7.21
C SER A 107 15.79 -24.35 7.28
N SER A 108 15.72 -23.16 6.74
CA SER A 108 16.80 -22.18 6.70
C SER A 108 16.35 -20.92 7.45
N LEU A 109 17.23 -20.44 8.34
CA LEU A 109 17.10 -19.19 9.03
C LEU A 109 18.45 -18.49 8.95
N GLY A 110 18.46 -17.22 8.57
CA GLY A 110 19.71 -16.50 8.43
C GLY A 110 19.53 -15.03 8.08
N TYR A 111 20.64 -14.38 7.88
CA TYR A 111 20.66 -13.01 7.43
C TYR A 111 21.66 -12.83 6.28
N TRP A 112 21.48 -11.72 5.54
CA TRP A 112 22.33 -11.36 4.42
C TRP A 112 22.97 -10.01 4.70
N LEU A 113 24.25 -9.92 4.33
CA LEU A 113 25.01 -8.67 4.39
C LEU A 113 25.64 -8.40 3.03
N TYR A 114 25.77 -7.12 2.70
CA TYR A 114 26.58 -6.71 1.56
C TYR A 114 28.08 -6.80 1.91
N ASP A 115 28.84 -7.47 1.07
CA ASP A 115 30.29 -7.45 1.12
C ASP A 115 30.85 -6.08 0.65
N LYS A 116 32.17 -5.92 0.68
CA LYS A 116 32.85 -4.69 0.23
C LYS A 116 32.71 -4.43 -1.28
N LEU A 117 32.30 -5.43 -2.04
CA LEU A 117 32.10 -5.36 -3.49
C LEU A 117 30.64 -5.15 -3.87
N GLY A 118 29.72 -5.13 -2.88
CA GLY A 118 28.29 -4.97 -3.09
C GLY A 118 27.52 -6.27 -3.38
N ASN A 119 28.14 -7.45 -3.15
CA ASN A 119 27.44 -8.73 -3.27
C ASN A 119 26.78 -9.09 -1.94
N LEU A 120 25.63 -9.75 -1.98
CA LEU A 120 24.96 -10.27 -0.79
C LEU A 120 25.53 -11.64 -0.42
N GLU A 121 25.97 -11.77 0.84
CA GLU A 121 26.44 -13.03 1.43
C GLU A 121 25.44 -13.51 2.49
N TYR A 122 25.08 -14.80 2.44
CA TYR A 122 24.17 -15.44 3.39
C TYR A 122 24.91 -16.00 4.60
N HIS A 123 24.42 -15.68 5.79
CA HIS A 123 24.93 -16.15 7.08
C HIS A 123 23.82 -16.92 7.81
N PRO A 124 23.93 -18.25 7.96
CA PRO A 124 22.94 -19.02 8.70
C PRO A 124 23.01 -18.72 10.20
N ILE A 125 21.86 -18.78 10.87
CA ILE A 125 21.72 -18.65 12.32
C ILE A 125 20.78 -19.72 12.86
N ASP A 126 20.95 -20.11 14.12
CA ASP A 126 20.09 -21.10 14.79
C ASP A 126 18.84 -20.44 15.41
N THR A 127 18.91 -19.18 15.75
CA THR A 127 17.85 -18.46 16.47
C THR A 127 17.71 -17.03 15.95
N LEU A 128 16.46 -16.63 15.72
CA LEU A 128 16.15 -15.25 15.33
C LEU A 128 16.45 -14.30 16.48
N PRO A 129 17.14 -13.16 16.23
CA PRO A 129 17.29 -12.11 17.22
C PRO A 129 15.92 -11.60 17.72
N SER A 130 15.80 -11.33 19.00
CA SER A 130 14.51 -10.95 19.63
C SER A 130 13.91 -9.63 19.12
N TYR A 131 14.70 -8.81 18.44
CA TYR A 131 14.27 -7.56 17.84
C TYR A 131 13.75 -7.73 16.41
N ILE A 132 13.85 -8.93 15.82
CA ILE A 132 13.29 -9.24 14.49
C ILE A 132 11.93 -9.88 14.67
N ASN A 133 10.94 -9.29 14.00
CA ASN A 133 9.62 -9.85 13.86
C ASN A 133 9.28 -9.99 12.37
N PHE A 134 8.76 -11.15 11.99
CA PHE A 134 8.24 -11.42 10.65
C PHE A 134 6.71 -11.32 10.57
N ASP A 135 6.05 -11.02 11.69
CA ASP A 135 4.61 -10.84 11.68
C ASP A 135 4.24 -9.52 11.03
N ASP A 136 3.13 -9.50 10.33
CA ASP A 136 2.58 -8.27 9.78
C ASP A 136 2.27 -7.29 10.92
N PRO A 137 2.44 -5.98 10.71
CA PRO A 137 2.09 -4.98 11.72
C PRO A 137 0.60 -5.09 12.08
N GLU A 138 0.29 -4.97 13.37
CA GLU A 138 -1.10 -4.92 13.82
C GLU A 138 -1.82 -3.76 13.11
N THR A 139 -3.02 -4.03 12.58
CA THR A 139 -3.84 -3.00 11.96
C THR A 139 -4.48 -2.11 13.02
N ASN A 140 -4.36 -0.80 12.85
CA ASN A 140 -4.98 0.18 13.74
C ASN A 140 -6.40 0.60 13.29
N TYR A 141 -6.91 0.02 12.20
CA TYR A 141 -8.24 0.30 11.69
C TYR A 141 -9.13 -0.94 11.68
N THR A 142 -10.44 -0.71 11.73
CA THR A 142 -11.44 -1.78 11.67
C THR A 142 -11.67 -2.20 10.23
N ILE A 143 -11.39 -3.46 9.92
CA ILE A 143 -11.63 -4.02 8.59
C ILE A 143 -13.14 -4.12 8.36
N PRO A 144 -13.70 -3.58 7.27
CA PRO A 144 -15.10 -3.76 6.93
C PRO A 144 -15.46 -5.25 6.78
N LYS A 145 -16.62 -5.64 7.29
CA LYS A 145 -17.09 -7.04 7.26
C LYS A 145 -17.11 -7.65 5.86
N GLU A 146 -17.40 -6.83 4.86
CA GLU A 146 -17.37 -7.24 3.44
C GLU A 146 -15.98 -7.72 3.02
N ILE A 147 -14.92 -7.10 3.54
CA ILE A 147 -13.51 -7.44 3.26
C ILE A 147 -13.08 -8.64 4.12
N GLU A 148 -13.54 -8.75 5.37
CA GLU A 148 -13.26 -9.90 6.23
C GLU A 148 -13.66 -11.23 5.58
N GLU A 149 -14.79 -11.25 4.86
CA GLU A 149 -15.30 -12.43 4.14
C GLU A 149 -14.42 -12.82 2.93
N LYS A 150 -13.47 -11.97 2.52
CA LYS A 150 -12.52 -12.23 1.40
C LYS A 150 -11.19 -12.82 1.85
N HIS A 151 -11.09 -13.24 3.11
CA HIS A 151 -9.88 -13.81 3.70
C HIS A 151 -8.67 -12.88 3.58
N PRO A 152 -8.60 -11.82 4.39
CA PRO A 152 -7.47 -10.90 4.43
C PRO A 152 -6.16 -11.62 4.72
N THR A 153 -5.10 -11.22 4.07
CA THR A 153 -3.77 -11.83 4.17
C THR A 153 -2.70 -10.84 4.63
N SER A 154 -2.85 -9.56 4.31
CA SER A 154 -1.85 -8.55 4.59
C SER A 154 -2.47 -7.17 4.63
N PHE A 155 -1.85 -6.27 5.39
CA PHE A 155 -2.36 -4.93 5.68
C PHE A 155 -1.26 -3.88 5.59
N ALA A 156 -1.64 -2.68 5.13
CA ALA A 156 -0.75 -1.53 5.12
C ALA A 156 -1.56 -0.23 5.17
N SER A 157 -0.95 0.85 5.68
CA SER A 157 -1.53 2.19 5.65
C SER A 157 -0.51 3.16 5.08
N ALA A 158 -0.90 3.93 4.06
CA ALA A 158 -0.08 4.96 3.43
C ALA A 158 -0.95 6.01 2.76
N GLY A 159 -0.48 7.25 2.69
CA GLY A 159 -1.18 8.34 2.00
C GLY A 159 -2.58 8.65 2.55
N GLY A 160 -2.87 8.31 3.81
CA GLY A 160 -4.20 8.45 4.42
C GLY A 160 -5.22 7.41 3.93
N LEU A 161 -4.75 6.31 3.34
CA LEU A 161 -5.53 5.18 2.89
C LEU A 161 -5.08 3.89 3.57
N ASN A 162 -6.00 2.95 3.73
CA ASN A 162 -5.75 1.62 4.27
C ASN A 162 -5.88 0.57 3.15
N PHE A 163 -4.88 -0.29 3.04
CA PHE A 163 -4.76 -1.32 2.02
C PHE A 163 -4.92 -2.69 2.67
N THR A 164 -5.91 -3.44 2.24
CA THR A 164 -6.16 -4.81 2.69
C THR A 164 -5.99 -5.77 1.53
N GLY A 165 -4.93 -6.57 1.56
CA GLY A 165 -4.69 -7.67 0.64
C GLY A 165 -5.52 -8.88 1.03
N THR A 166 -5.99 -9.63 0.04
CA THR A 166 -6.81 -10.82 0.24
C THR A 166 -6.26 -12.03 -0.50
N SER A 167 -6.63 -13.23 -0.07
CA SER A 167 -6.18 -14.48 -0.71
C SER A 167 -6.89 -14.81 -2.03
N THR A 168 -7.94 -14.08 -2.41
CA THR A 168 -8.75 -14.44 -3.58
C THR A 168 -9.27 -13.28 -4.41
N SER A 169 -9.25 -12.05 -3.86
CA SER A 169 -9.99 -10.94 -4.43
C SER A 169 -9.13 -9.70 -4.73
N GLY A 170 -7.81 -9.77 -4.57
CA GLY A 170 -6.92 -8.63 -4.77
C GLY A 170 -6.85 -7.73 -3.54
N ILE A 171 -6.80 -6.41 -3.76
CA ILE A 171 -6.58 -5.40 -2.74
C ILE A 171 -7.80 -4.50 -2.63
N TYR A 172 -8.31 -4.33 -1.43
CA TYR A 172 -9.30 -3.32 -1.07
C TYR A 172 -8.58 -2.11 -0.47
N ILE A 173 -8.94 -0.93 -0.94
CA ILE A 173 -8.41 0.35 -0.47
C ILE A 173 -9.54 1.11 0.20
N THR A 174 -9.37 1.44 1.48
CA THR A 174 -10.39 2.12 2.29
C THR A 174 -9.84 3.42 2.88
N ASN A 175 -10.74 4.33 3.24
CA ASN A 175 -10.42 5.44 4.13
C ASN A 175 -10.45 5.01 5.61
N ASP A 176 -10.20 5.93 6.54
CA ASP A 176 -10.21 5.67 7.99
C ASP A 176 -11.62 5.36 8.53
N GLU A 177 -12.67 5.77 7.83
CA GLU A 177 -14.06 5.45 8.15
C GLU A 177 -14.47 4.04 7.67
N GLY A 178 -13.57 3.34 6.94
CA GLY A 178 -13.81 2.00 6.40
C GLY A 178 -14.63 2.01 5.10
N GLU A 179 -14.84 3.16 4.47
CA GLU A 179 -15.47 3.23 3.16
C GLU A 179 -14.51 2.75 2.08
N ILE A 180 -14.97 1.86 1.20
CA ILE A 180 -14.16 1.34 0.10
C ILE A 180 -13.99 2.45 -0.94
N PHE A 181 -12.74 2.93 -1.07
CA PHE A 181 -12.34 3.91 -2.05
C PHE A 181 -12.10 3.28 -3.43
N GLN A 182 -11.38 2.15 -3.45
CA GLN A 182 -11.05 1.42 -4.66
C GLN A 182 -10.84 -0.07 -4.38
N HIS A 183 -11.08 -0.90 -5.39
CA HIS A 183 -10.80 -2.33 -5.37
C HIS A 183 -9.92 -2.69 -6.58
N LEU A 184 -8.68 -3.10 -6.32
CA LEU A 184 -7.73 -3.54 -7.33
C LEU A 184 -7.74 -5.06 -7.44
N ASN A 185 -7.85 -5.58 -8.66
CA ASN A 185 -7.87 -7.01 -8.94
C ASN A 185 -7.41 -7.29 -10.38
N ILE A 186 -7.44 -8.57 -10.79
CA ILE A 186 -6.99 -9.00 -12.13
C ILE A 186 -7.83 -8.41 -13.28
N ASN A 187 -9.05 -7.94 -13.03
CA ASN A 187 -9.88 -7.29 -14.06
C ASN A 187 -9.50 -5.81 -14.23
N ASN A 188 -8.78 -5.25 -13.27
CA ASN A 188 -8.30 -3.89 -13.29
C ASN A 188 -6.92 -3.81 -12.62
N GLN A 189 -5.91 -3.41 -13.32
CA GLN A 189 -4.58 -3.01 -12.86
C GLN A 189 -3.70 -4.08 -12.17
N LEU A 190 -4.19 -5.06 -11.37
CA LEU A 190 -3.34 -6.12 -10.82
C LEU A 190 -3.17 -7.28 -11.80
N GLN A 191 -2.04 -7.99 -11.69
CA GLN A 191 -1.80 -9.19 -12.50
C GLN A 191 -2.25 -10.50 -11.82
N ASP A 192 -2.55 -10.49 -10.52
CA ASP A 192 -3.08 -11.61 -9.75
C ASP A 192 -4.01 -11.13 -8.63
N ASN A 193 -4.96 -11.97 -8.22
CA ASN A 193 -5.87 -11.73 -7.10
C ASN A 193 -5.34 -12.23 -5.76
N ILE A 194 -4.31 -13.08 -5.76
CA ILE A 194 -3.77 -13.67 -4.54
C ILE A 194 -2.67 -12.77 -4.02
N VAL A 195 -3.00 -11.96 -3.01
CA VAL A 195 -2.05 -11.12 -2.30
C VAL A 195 -1.39 -11.90 -1.18
N ARG A 196 -0.07 -11.87 -1.08
CA ARG A 196 0.72 -12.55 -0.04
C ARG A 196 1.23 -11.60 1.03
N SER A 197 1.73 -10.45 0.62
CA SER A 197 2.27 -9.42 1.52
C SER A 197 2.12 -8.03 0.89
N ILE A 198 1.98 -7.01 1.73
CA ILE A 198 2.01 -5.61 1.35
C ILE A 198 3.06 -4.91 2.20
N CYS A 199 3.97 -4.17 1.59
CA CYS A 199 5.01 -3.43 2.27
C CYS A 199 4.99 -1.95 1.87
N VAL A 200 5.01 -1.06 2.85
CA VAL A 200 5.09 0.38 2.61
C VAL A 200 6.55 0.78 2.46
N GLN A 201 6.89 1.39 1.34
CA GLN A 201 8.20 2.00 1.15
C GLN A 201 8.24 3.41 1.74
N ASP A 202 7.24 4.22 1.43
CA ASP A 202 7.05 5.56 1.97
C ASP A 202 5.56 5.93 1.94
N ASN A 203 5.24 7.17 2.24
CA ASN A 203 3.85 7.61 2.36
C ASN A 203 3.05 7.55 1.06
N ASN A 204 3.71 7.41 -0.09
CA ASN A 204 3.10 7.41 -1.41
C ASN A 204 3.35 6.12 -2.20
N LEU A 205 4.21 5.24 -1.73
CA LEU A 205 4.67 4.08 -2.48
C LEU A 205 4.55 2.79 -1.69
N ILE A 206 3.84 1.82 -2.27
CA ILE A 206 3.56 0.52 -1.67
C ILE A 206 4.01 -0.59 -2.63
N TRP A 207 4.57 -1.64 -2.08
CA TRP A 207 4.89 -2.88 -2.80
C TRP A 207 3.95 -4.01 -2.39
N VAL A 208 3.58 -4.83 -3.36
CA VAL A 208 2.65 -5.95 -3.18
C VAL A 208 3.27 -7.22 -3.74
N ALA A 209 3.44 -8.23 -2.89
CA ALA A 209 3.77 -9.59 -3.31
C ALA A 209 2.50 -10.32 -3.72
N LEU A 210 2.51 -10.87 -4.92
CA LEU A 210 1.44 -11.68 -5.46
C LEU A 210 1.89 -13.15 -5.61
N ASP A 211 0.94 -14.06 -5.70
CA ASP A 211 1.25 -15.46 -6.04
C ASP A 211 1.88 -15.57 -7.43
N ASN A 212 1.54 -14.63 -8.32
CA ASN A 212 2.15 -14.49 -9.64
C ASN A 212 2.50 -13.04 -9.91
N GLY A 213 3.75 -12.66 -9.57
CA GLY A 213 4.29 -11.33 -9.84
C GLY A 213 4.39 -10.40 -8.62
N ILE A 214 4.83 -9.19 -8.89
CA ILE A 214 5.01 -8.11 -7.92
C ILE A 214 4.34 -6.86 -8.48
N SER A 215 3.62 -6.12 -7.67
CA SER A 215 3.03 -4.84 -8.07
C SER A 215 3.58 -3.72 -7.20
N GLN A 216 3.83 -2.59 -7.84
CA GLN A 216 4.14 -1.31 -7.21
C GLN A 216 2.90 -0.44 -7.32
N ILE A 217 2.46 0.14 -6.21
CA ILE A 217 1.30 1.04 -6.15
C ILE A 217 1.80 2.43 -5.75
N ASP A 218 1.60 3.39 -6.63
CA ASP A 218 1.90 4.81 -6.39
C ASP A 218 0.60 5.56 -6.07
N ILE A 219 0.57 6.22 -4.92
CA ILE A 219 -0.52 7.05 -4.43
C ILE A 219 -0.17 8.50 -4.77
N ASN A 220 -0.69 9.00 -5.89
CA ASN A 220 -0.37 10.35 -6.32
C ASN A 220 -1.54 11.33 -6.05
N PRO A 221 -1.40 12.27 -5.09
CA PRO A 221 -2.45 13.24 -4.82
C PRO A 221 -2.60 14.33 -5.90
N CYS A 222 -1.65 14.44 -6.84
CA CYS A 222 -1.53 15.61 -7.72
C CYS A 222 -2.06 15.47 -9.15
N LEU A 223 -2.50 14.30 -9.63
CA LEU A 223 -2.87 14.12 -11.04
C LEU A 223 -4.26 14.69 -11.44
N LEU A 224 -5.05 15.21 -10.50
CA LEU A 224 -6.41 15.71 -10.79
C LEU A 224 -6.52 17.22 -11.08
N TYR A 225 -5.41 17.95 -11.15
CA TYR A 225 -5.44 19.42 -11.34
C TYR A 225 -5.24 19.89 -12.80
N THR A 226 -5.15 18.99 -13.78
CA THR A 226 -4.80 19.38 -15.15
C THR A 226 -5.97 19.37 -16.17
N SER A 227 -7.21 19.03 -15.79
CA SER A 227 -8.32 18.98 -16.75
C SER A 227 -9.15 20.26 -16.85
N ASP A 228 -9.10 21.17 -15.85
CA ASP A 228 -9.98 22.36 -15.84
C ASP A 228 -9.31 23.64 -16.35
N ALA A 229 -8.05 23.61 -16.77
CA ALA A 229 -7.35 24.81 -17.25
C ALA A 229 -7.37 24.98 -18.79
N ALA A 230 -8.05 24.08 -19.52
CA ALA A 230 -8.06 24.10 -20.99
C ALA A 230 -9.34 24.66 -21.63
N ASP A 231 -10.39 24.97 -20.85
CA ASP A 231 -11.68 25.44 -21.39
C ASP A 231 -11.92 26.97 -21.28
N ASP A 232 -10.93 27.76 -20.84
CA ASP A 232 -11.01 29.23 -20.79
C ASP A 232 -10.01 29.90 -21.76
N LEU A 233 -10.13 29.62 -23.08
CA LEU A 233 -9.54 30.46 -24.13
C LEU A 233 -10.48 30.57 -25.33
#